data_1144a71243ccf4ddb1ea2f0110c99118
#
_entry.id   1144a71243ccf4ddb1ea2f0110c99118
#
_cell.length_a   1.000
_cell.length_b   1.000
_cell.length_c   1.000
_cell.angle_alpha   90.00
_cell.angle_beta   90.00
_cell.angle_gamma   90.00
#
_symmetry.space_group_name_H-M   'P 1'
#
loop_
_entity.id
_entity.type
_entity.pdbx_description
1 polymer ?
#
loop_
_entity_poly.entity_id
_entity_poly.type
_entity_poly.pdbx_seq_one_letter_code
_entity_poly.pdbx_strand_id
1 'polypeptide(L)' 'MEKYIVDVFNDNGDWEGSFREGFATMREAEIAIVEDFQKHGYTTYWVSDSERFIAKYEKDLLKKVNLDFFKKI' A
#
# COMPACT_ATOMS: atom_id res chain seq x y z
N MET A 1 1.64 -13.76 15.23
CA MET A 1 2.15 -13.52 13.88
C MET A 1 1.83 -12.09 13.46
N GLU A 2 2.84 -11.36 13.09
CA GLU A 2 2.64 -9.98 12.69
C GLU A 2 2.03 -9.90 11.31
N LYS A 3 1.13 -8.94 11.14
CA LYS A 3 0.52 -8.67 9.86
C LYS A 3 0.67 -7.19 9.55
N TYR A 4 1.00 -6.91 8.31
CA TYR A 4 1.03 -5.54 7.82
C TYR A 4 -0.35 -5.17 7.29
N ILE A 5 -0.86 -4.04 7.74
CA ILE A 5 -2.18 -3.54 7.37
C ILE A 5 -2.00 -2.33 6.47
N VAL A 6 -2.80 -2.26 5.41
CA VAL A 6 -2.74 -1.15 4.48
C VAL A 6 -4.01 -0.30 4.58
N ASP A 7 -3.85 0.98 4.88
CA ASP A 7 -4.92 1.96 4.88
C ASP A 7 -4.81 2.84 3.63
N VAL A 8 -5.94 3.21 3.09
CA VAL A 8 -6.02 3.95 1.82
C VAL A 8 -6.62 5.33 2.05
N PHE A 9 -6.02 6.36 1.45
CA PHE A 9 -6.47 7.74 1.56
C PHE A 9 -6.68 8.36 0.19
N ASN A 10 -7.72 9.16 0.05
CA ASN A 10 -8.04 9.83 -1.21
C ASN A 10 -7.33 11.18 -1.35
N ASP A 11 -7.62 11.90 -2.44
CA ASP A 11 -6.99 13.19 -2.73
C ASP A 11 -7.28 14.26 -1.69
N ASN A 12 -8.35 14.12 -0.95
CA ASN A 12 -8.70 15.06 0.11
C ASN A 12 -8.05 14.73 1.45
N GLY A 13 -7.30 13.63 1.50
CA GLY A 13 -6.69 13.16 2.74
C GLY A 13 -7.64 12.36 3.62
N ASP A 14 -8.82 12.02 3.11
CA ASP A 14 -9.80 11.24 3.85
C ASP A 14 -9.51 9.74 3.73
N TRP A 15 -9.72 9.03 4.82
CA TRP A 15 -9.56 7.59 4.85
C TRP A 15 -10.65 6.91 4.04
N GLU A 16 -10.24 6.06 3.09
CA GLU A 16 -11.16 5.35 2.21
C GLU A 16 -11.39 3.90 2.64
N GLY A 17 -10.63 3.43 3.59
CA GLY A 17 -10.75 2.06 4.05
C GLY A 17 -9.41 1.38 4.18
N SER A 18 -9.44 0.13 4.56
CA SER A 18 -8.25 -0.70 4.68
C SER A 18 -8.42 -1.93 3.79
N PHE A 19 -7.29 -2.51 3.35
CA PHE A 19 -7.35 -3.80 2.68
C PHE A 19 -7.87 -4.82 3.68
N ARG A 20 -8.73 -5.71 3.21
CA ARG A 20 -9.37 -6.69 4.09
C ARG A 20 -8.39 -7.63 4.76
N GLU A 21 -7.36 -8.00 4.06
CA GLU A 21 -6.38 -8.94 4.56
C GLU A 21 -5.10 -8.23 4.92
N GLY A 22 -4.50 -8.68 6.02
CA GLY A 22 -3.15 -8.26 6.32
C GLY A 22 -2.17 -9.03 5.45
N PHE A 23 -0.95 -8.53 5.40
CA PHE A 23 0.10 -9.15 4.61
C PHE A 23 1.20 -9.65 5.53
N ALA A 24 1.75 -10.82 5.22
CA ALA A 24 2.79 -11.41 6.04
C ALA A 24 4.12 -10.69 5.88
N THR A 25 4.36 -10.06 4.73
CA THR A 25 5.61 -9.37 4.47
C THR A 25 5.34 -7.99 3.86
N MET A 26 6.31 -7.09 4.00
CA MET A 26 6.25 -5.78 3.36
C MET A 26 6.16 -5.89 1.84
N ARG A 27 6.85 -6.86 1.28
CA ARG A 27 6.84 -7.07 -0.17
C ARG A 27 5.44 -7.37 -0.68
N GLU A 28 4.72 -8.24 0.01
CA GLU A 28 3.34 -8.55 -0.36
C GLU A 28 2.46 -7.31 -0.26
N ALA A 29 2.63 -6.52 0.80
CA ALA A 29 1.89 -5.29 0.96
C ALA A 29 2.20 -4.30 -0.16
N GLU A 30 3.46 -4.16 -0.53
CA GLU A 30 3.84 -3.25 -1.61
C GLU A 30 3.27 -3.66 -2.95
N ILE A 31 3.30 -4.95 -3.27
CA ILE A 31 2.69 -5.46 -4.50
C ILE A 31 1.20 -5.15 -4.54
N ALA A 32 0.51 -5.40 -3.43
CA ALA A 32 -0.92 -5.12 -3.35
C ALA A 32 -1.22 -3.63 -3.52
N ILE A 33 -0.39 -2.76 -2.94
CA ILE A 33 -0.53 -1.31 -3.07
C ILE A 33 -0.37 -0.89 -4.53
N VAL A 34 0.67 -1.38 -5.20
CA VAL A 34 0.91 -1.01 -6.59
C VAL A 34 -0.24 -1.47 -7.49
N GLU A 35 -0.72 -2.69 -7.26
CA GLU A 35 -1.86 -3.20 -8.03
C GLU A 35 -3.11 -2.36 -7.81
N ASP A 36 -3.39 -2.01 -6.56
CA ASP A 36 -4.55 -1.18 -6.24
C ASP A 36 -4.43 0.21 -6.82
N PHE A 37 -3.24 0.79 -6.76
CA PHE A 37 -3.00 2.10 -7.33
C PHE A 37 -3.24 2.11 -8.84
N GLN A 38 -2.82 1.06 -9.53
CA GLN A 38 -3.05 0.95 -10.97
C GLN A 38 -4.54 0.86 -11.32
N LYS A 39 -5.34 0.28 -10.43
CA LYS A 39 -6.78 0.15 -10.63
C LYS A 39 -7.56 1.39 -10.22
N HIS A 40 -7.22 1.98 -9.10
CA HIS A 40 -8.04 3.02 -8.48
C HIS A 40 -7.39 4.38 -8.41
N GLY A 41 -6.06 4.44 -8.36
CA GLY A 41 -5.34 5.70 -8.37
C GLY A 41 -5.48 6.54 -7.12
N TYR A 42 -5.61 5.93 -5.95
CA TYR A 42 -5.68 6.67 -4.69
C TYR A 42 -4.37 7.41 -4.42
N THR A 43 -4.45 8.45 -3.61
CA THR A 43 -3.32 9.34 -3.39
C THR A 43 -2.26 8.78 -2.45
N THR A 44 -2.70 8.12 -1.39
CA THR A 44 -1.79 7.69 -0.33
C THR A 44 -2.19 6.33 0.22
N TYR A 45 -1.19 5.52 0.49
CA TYR A 45 -1.35 4.22 1.13
C TYR A 45 -0.43 4.18 2.34
N TRP A 46 -0.97 3.83 3.50
CA TRP A 46 -0.19 3.72 4.73
C TRP A 46 -0.10 2.26 5.13
N VAL A 47 1.13 1.82 5.40
CA VAL A 47 1.38 0.48 5.90
C VAL A 47 1.73 0.56 7.38
N SER A 48 1.05 -0.23 8.19
CA SER A 48 1.33 -0.31 9.61
C SER A 48 1.25 -1.76 10.08
N ASP A 49 1.95 -2.06 11.16
CA ASP A 49 1.80 -3.36 11.82
C ASP A 49 0.91 -3.18 13.06
N SER A 50 0.87 -4.18 13.93
CA SER A 50 0.00 -4.15 15.10
C SER A 50 0.39 -3.07 16.13
N GLU A 51 1.59 -2.52 16.01
CA GLU A 51 2.12 -1.60 17.02
C GLU A 51 2.38 -0.19 16.51
N ARG A 52 2.68 -0.03 15.22
CA ARG A 52 3.12 1.27 14.72
C ARG A 52 2.95 1.42 13.22
N PHE A 53 3.03 2.66 12.79
CA PHE A 53 3.15 3.03 11.39
C PHE A 53 4.51 2.59 10.85
N ILE A 54 4.53 1.99 9.68
CA ILE A 54 5.76 1.49 9.05
C ILE A 54 6.19 2.35 7.88
N ALA A 55 5.28 2.59 6.92
CA ALA A 55 5.65 3.28 5.69
C ALA A 55 4.44 3.94 5.04
N LYS A 56 4.72 4.98 4.26
CA LYS A 56 3.72 5.70 3.50
C LYS A 56 4.11 5.69 2.03
N TYR A 57 3.17 5.34 1.17
CA TYR A 57 3.37 5.32 -0.27
C TYR A 57 2.47 6.36 -0.91
N GLU A 58 3.06 7.40 -1.48
CA GLU A 58 2.33 8.49 -2.09
C GLU A 58 2.26 8.33 -3.60
N LYS A 59 1.30 9.01 -4.20
CA LYS A 59 1.03 8.97 -5.62
C LYS A 59 2.28 9.19 -6.48
N ASP A 60 3.10 10.17 -6.12
CA ASP A 60 4.30 10.48 -6.89
C ASP A 60 5.30 9.33 -6.91
N LEU A 61 5.45 8.66 -5.78
CA LEU A 61 6.30 7.48 -5.70
C LEU A 61 5.70 6.33 -6.51
N LEU A 62 4.40 6.11 -6.38
CA LEU A 62 3.73 4.99 -7.01
C LEU A 62 3.71 5.08 -8.54
N LYS A 63 3.70 6.30 -9.08
CA LYS A 63 3.79 6.50 -10.53
C LYS A 63 5.13 6.02 -11.11
N LYS A 64 6.16 6.00 -10.30
CA LYS A 64 7.50 5.59 -10.72
C LYS A 64 7.74 4.10 -10.57
N VAL A 65 6.86 3.42 -9.85
CA VAL A 65 7.02 1.99 -9.55
C VAL A 65 6.32 1.16 -10.61
N ASN A 66 7.02 0.14 -11.08
CA ASN A 66 6.47 -0.79 -12.06
C ASN A 66 6.19 -2.12 -11.35
N LEU A 67 4.97 -2.62 -11.49
CA LEU A 67 4.59 -3.88 -10.88
C LEU A 67 5.49 -5.04 -11.31
N ASP A 68 5.94 -5.03 -12.55
CA ASP A 68 6.83 -6.07 -13.06
C ASP A 68 8.15 -6.11 -12.30
N PHE A 69 8.60 -4.97 -11.79
CA PHE A 69 9.81 -4.92 -10.99
C PHE A 69 9.69 -5.81 -9.76
N PHE A 70 8.57 -5.75 -9.09
CA PHE A 70 8.34 -6.59 -7.90
C PHE A 70 8.22 -8.06 -8.25
N LYS A 71 7.63 -8.37 -9.38
CA LYS A 71 7.45 -9.76 -9.79
C LYS A 71 8.75 -10.44 -10.18
N LYS A 72 9.72 -9.68 -10.62
CA LYS A 72 11.02 -10.22 -11.02
C LYS A 72 11.94 -10.52 -9.84
N ILE A 73 11.66 -9.97 -8.72
CA ILE A 73 12.43 -10.17 -7.50
C ILE A 73 11.84 -11.30 -6.68
#